data_7afe50d225047c7e6989991b322350e1
#
_entry.id   7afe50d225047c7e6989991b322350e1
#
_cell.length_a   1.000
_cell.length_b   1.000
_cell.length_c   1.000
_cell.angle_alpha   90.00
_cell.angle_beta   90.00
_cell.angle_gamma   90.00
#
_symmetry.space_group_name_H-M   'P 1'
#
loop_
_entity.id
_entity.type
_entity.pdbx_description
1 polymer ?
#
loop_
_entity_poly.entity_id
_entity_poly.type
_entity_poly.pdbx_seq_one_letter_code
_entity_poly.pdbx_strand_id
1 'polypeptide(L)'
;MRKGFTVIELLVAITILAIGGWLFFTEQATNQAVQRDSDRKVAINAMYYNLEEVYYPAHSYYPQTIDSKTLRAMDAGLFTDPYGSKLGEASSDYRYDPTGCGTDGHCSGYTLRSSMEREADFIKTNRDHQ
;
A
#
# COMPACT_ATOMS: atom_id res chain seq x y z
N MET A 1 42.37 -22.61 37.38
CA MET A 1 42.80 -21.23 37.05
C MET A 1 41.63 -20.54 36.33
N ARG A 2 41.09 -19.48 36.88
CA ARG A 2 40.08 -18.64 36.20
C ARG A 2 40.85 -17.72 35.25
N LYS A 3 40.73 -17.97 33.94
CA LYS A 3 41.28 -17.06 32.94
C LYS A 3 40.28 -15.91 32.85
N GLY A 4 40.70 -14.71 33.30
CA GLY A 4 39.92 -13.50 33.10
C GLY A 4 39.94 -13.09 31.62
N PHE A 5 38.81 -12.52 31.14
CA PHE A 5 38.73 -11.90 29.82
C PHE A 5 39.76 -10.78 29.68
N THR A 6 40.46 -10.74 28.59
CA THR A 6 41.36 -9.64 28.26
C THR A 6 40.55 -8.42 27.79
N VAL A 7 41.10 -7.23 28.01
CA VAL A 7 40.44 -5.98 27.56
C VAL A 7 40.21 -5.97 26.06
N ILE A 8 41.15 -6.55 25.31
CA ILE A 8 41.02 -6.65 23.84
C ILE A 8 39.89 -7.59 23.42
N GLU A 9 39.67 -8.68 24.12
CA GLU A 9 38.61 -9.64 23.85
C GLU A 9 37.23 -9.02 24.13
N LEU A 10 37.13 -8.21 25.18
CA LEU A 10 35.91 -7.45 25.49
C LEU A 10 35.60 -6.39 24.40
N LEU A 11 36.62 -5.65 23.94
CA LEU A 11 36.48 -4.68 22.87
C LEU A 11 36.03 -5.33 21.54
N VAL A 12 36.59 -6.45 21.18
CA VAL A 12 36.20 -7.22 19.99
C VAL A 12 34.76 -7.71 20.10
N ALA A 13 34.37 -8.24 21.26
CA ALA A 13 32.99 -8.70 21.49
C ALA A 13 31.99 -7.58 21.36
N ILE A 14 32.26 -6.40 21.97
CA ILE A 14 31.38 -5.22 21.86
C ILE A 14 31.26 -4.74 20.41
N THR A 15 32.36 -4.71 19.66
CA THR A 15 32.38 -4.29 18.26
C THR A 15 31.52 -5.23 17.39
N ILE A 16 31.65 -6.56 17.57
CA ILE A 16 30.85 -7.54 16.85
C ILE A 16 29.35 -7.39 17.17
N LEU A 17 29.00 -7.20 18.45
CA LEU A 17 27.62 -6.98 18.87
C LEU A 17 27.03 -5.68 18.32
N ALA A 18 27.81 -4.61 18.26
CA ALA A 18 27.38 -3.33 17.70
C ALA A 18 27.10 -3.45 16.18
N ILE A 19 27.98 -4.11 15.42
CA ILE A 19 27.80 -4.34 13.98
C ILE A 19 26.60 -5.26 13.73
N GLY A 20 26.49 -6.36 14.45
CA GLY A 20 25.38 -7.31 14.34
C GLY A 20 24.01 -6.65 14.68
N GLY A 21 23.98 -5.85 15.74
CA GLY A 21 22.78 -5.07 16.11
C GLY A 21 22.37 -4.08 15.03
N TRP A 22 23.32 -3.33 14.47
CA TRP A 22 23.06 -2.39 13.39
C TRP A 22 22.42 -3.08 12.17
N LEU A 23 23.02 -4.17 11.69
CA LEU A 23 22.51 -4.93 10.55
C LEU A 23 21.10 -5.49 10.82
N PHE A 24 20.86 -6.01 12.02
CA PHE A 24 19.54 -6.52 12.40
C PHE A 24 18.45 -5.45 12.35
N PHE A 25 18.71 -4.25 12.86
CA PHE A 25 17.72 -3.16 12.83
C PHE A 25 17.45 -2.65 11.41
N THR A 26 18.44 -2.60 10.54
CA THR A 26 18.25 -2.17 9.14
C THR A 26 17.39 -3.17 8.35
N GLU A 27 17.57 -4.46 8.55
CA GLU A 27 16.76 -5.52 7.92
C GLU A 27 15.31 -5.48 8.39
N GLN A 28 15.06 -5.24 9.66
CA GLN A 28 13.70 -5.12 10.19
C GLN A 28 12.92 -3.96 9.56
N ALA A 29 13.53 -2.79 9.42
CA ALA A 29 12.91 -1.63 8.79
C ALA A 29 12.59 -1.89 7.32
N THR A 30 13.47 -2.56 6.59
CA THR A 30 13.27 -2.94 5.18
C THR A 30 12.10 -3.92 5.03
N ASN A 31 12.03 -4.94 5.87
CA ASN A 31 10.95 -5.94 5.83
C ASN A 31 9.58 -5.32 6.10
N GLN A 32 9.49 -4.36 7.03
CA GLN A 32 8.24 -3.64 7.29
C GLN A 32 7.80 -2.77 6.11
N ALA A 33 8.72 -2.10 5.41
CA ALA A 33 8.42 -1.32 4.22
C ALA A 33 7.91 -2.21 3.07
N VAL A 34 8.54 -3.36 2.85
CA VAL A 34 8.08 -4.37 1.86
C VAL A 34 6.69 -4.87 2.19
N GLN A 35 6.39 -5.13 3.46
CA GLN A 35 5.06 -5.58 3.89
C GLN A 35 4.00 -4.50 3.63
N ARG A 36 4.27 -3.24 3.99
CA ARG A 36 3.34 -2.13 3.70
C ARG A 36 3.11 -1.94 2.20
N ASP A 37 4.13 -2.07 1.36
CA ASP A 37 3.98 -2.02 -0.09
C ASP A 37 3.15 -3.18 -0.63
N SER A 38 3.29 -4.38 -0.06
CA SER A 38 2.44 -5.53 -0.37
C SER A 38 0.97 -5.26 0.00
N ASP A 39 0.71 -4.70 1.18
CA ASP A 39 -0.64 -4.37 1.65
C ASP A 39 -1.29 -3.31 0.75
N ARG A 40 -0.53 -2.31 0.30
CA ARG A 40 -0.99 -1.31 -0.67
C ARG A 40 -1.41 -1.94 -2.01
N LYS A 41 -0.62 -2.85 -2.54
CA LYS A 41 -0.96 -3.59 -3.78
C LYS A 41 -2.24 -4.42 -3.61
N VAL A 42 -2.41 -5.07 -2.48
CA VAL A 42 -3.63 -5.83 -2.17
C VAL A 42 -4.84 -4.91 -2.17
N ALA A 43 -4.76 -3.76 -1.52
CA ALA A 43 -5.86 -2.79 -1.46
C ALA A 43 -6.22 -2.24 -2.85
N ILE A 44 -5.25 -1.79 -3.63
CA ILE A 44 -5.48 -1.27 -4.99
C ILE A 44 -6.04 -2.34 -5.92
N ASN A 45 -5.54 -3.57 -5.86
CA ASN A 45 -6.08 -4.69 -6.63
C ASN A 45 -7.52 -5.02 -6.22
N ALA A 46 -7.84 -5.00 -4.93
CA ALA A 46 -9.20 -5.24 -4.45
C ALA A 46 -10.18 -4.18 -4.96
N MET A 47 -9.80 -2.89 -4.92
CA MET A 47 -10.59 -1.80 -5.49
C MET A 47 -10.78 -1.97 -7.00
N TYR A 48 -9.70 -2.29 -7.72
CA TYR A 48 -9.73 -2.53 -9.17
C TYR A 48 -10.69 -3.66 -9.54
N TYR A 49 -10.52 -4.84 -8.93
CA TYR A 49 -11.40 -5.99 -9.24
C TYR A 49 -12.86 -5.72 -8.86
N ASN A 50 -13.12 -5.00 -7.77
CA ASN A 50 -14.48 -4.64 -7.40
C ASN A 50 -15.11 -3.68 -8.41
N LEU A 51 -14.36 -2.70 -8.91
CA LEU A 51 -14.81 -1.79 -9.96
C LEU A 51 -15.10 -2.53 -11.28
N GLU A 52 -14.20 -3.43 -11.71
CA GLU A 52 -14.31 -4.12 -13.00
C GLU A 52 -15.28 -5.30 -13.00
N GLU A 53 -15.31 -6.09 -11.93
CA GLU A 53 -16.05 -7.35 -11.89
C GLU A 53 -17.41 -7.24 -11.18
N VAL A 54 -17.62 -6.21 -10.37
CA VAL A 54 -18.86 -6.04 -9.59
C VAL A 54 -19.58 -4.76 -9.99
N TYR A 55 -18.92 -3.62 -9.89
CA TYR A 55 -19.57 -2.32 -10.08
C TYR A 55 -19.93 -2.06 -11.55
N TYR A 56 -18.95 -2.16 -12.46
CA TYR A 56 -19.16 -1.87 -13.88
C TYR A 56 -20.21 -2.79 -14.53
N PRO A 57 -20.20 -4.12 -14.33
CA PRO A 57 -21.24 -4.99 -14.89
C PRO A 57 -22.67 -4.66 -14.42
N ALA A 58 -22.81 -4.11 -13.22
CA ALA A 58 -24.11 -3.73 -12.66
C ALA A 58 -24.59 -2.35 -13.11
N HIS A 59 -23.71 -1.42 -13.46
CA HIS A 59 -24.03 -0.02 -13.69
C HIS A 59 -23.67 0.48 -15.10
N SER A 60 -22.70 -0.14 -15.79
CA SER A 60 -22.14 0.25 -17.10
C SER A 60 -21.43 1.62 -17.09
N TYR A 61 -21.00 2.07 -15.94
CA TYR A 61 -20.16 3.27 -15.73
C TYR A 61 -19.34 3.11 -14.44
N TYR A 62 -18.39 4.02 -14.21
CA TYR A 62 -17.61 4.08 -12.97
C TYR A 62 -18.11 5.21 -12.09
N PRO A 63 -18.01 5.06 -10.75
CA PRO A 63 -18.46 6.10 -9.83
C PRO A 63 -17.49 7.28 -9.80
N GLN A 64 -17.97 8.46 -9.45
CA GLN A 64 -17.15 9.65 -9.28
C GLN A 64 -16.26 9.59 -8.04
N THR A 65 -16.70 8.86 -7.02
CA THR A 65 -15.94 8.59 -5.78
C THR A 65 -16.14 7.16 -5.36
N ILE A 66 -15.13 6.57 -4.71
CA ILE A 66 -15.22 5.22 -4.17
C ILE A 66 -15.03 5.23 -2.64
N ASP A 67 -15.86 4.46 -1.98
CA ASP A 67 -15.84 4.23 -0.54
C ASP A 67 -16.47 2.87 -0.20
N SER A 68 -16.54 2.53 1.08
CA SER A 68 -17.16 1.28 1.55
C SER A 68 -18.67 1.18 1.28
N LYS A 69 -19.34 2.27 0.94
CA LYS A 69 -20.77 2.26 0.56
C LYS A 69 -20.94 2.01 -0.93
N THR A 70 -20.00 2.50 -1.74
CA THR A 70 -19.99 2.35 -3.20
C THR A 70 -19.50 0.95 -3.59
N LEU A 71 -18.40 0.48 -2.99
CA LEU A 71 -17.80 -0.83 -3.26
C LEU A 71 -18.07 -1.78 -2.09
N ARG A 72 -19.31 -2.21 -1.94
CA ARG A 72 -19.79 -3.01 -0.81
C ARG A 72 -19.26 -4.44 -0.76
N ALA A 73 -18.76 -4.96 -1.87
CA ALA A 73 -18.28 -6.34 -1.97
C ALA A 73 -16.82 -6.50 -1.51
N MET A 74 -16.17 -5.44 -1.05
CA MET A 74 -14.82 -5.50 -0.51
C MET A 74 -14.77 -5.07 0.96
N ASP A 75 -13.69 -5.46 1.64
CA ASP A 75 -13.45 -5.08 3.03
C ASP A 75 -13.26 -3.56 3.15
N ALA A 76 -14.02 -2.93 4.03
CA ALA A 76 -13.95 -1.49 4.30
C ALA A 76 -12.57 -1.05 4.83
N GLY A 77 -11.84 -1.92 5.48
CA GLY A 77 -10.48 -1.66 5.97
C GLY A 77 -9.47 -1.39 4.86
N LEU A 78 -9.71 -1.93 3.65
CA LEU A 78 -8.82 -1.75 2.50
C LEU A 78 -8.85 -0.33 1.91
N PHE A 79 -9.79 0.54 2.31
CA PHE A 79 -9.77 1.96 1.96
C PHE A 79 -8.81 2.79 2.83
N THR A 80 -8.25 2.19 3.86
CA THR A 80 -7.29 2.82 4.78
C THR A 80 -5.89 2.30 4.46
N ASP A 81 -4.94 3.21 4.29
CA ASP A 81 -3.55 2.86 4.02
C ASP A 81 -2.82 2.34 5.26
N PRO A 82 -1.60 1.77 5.14
CA PRO A 82 -0.85 1.25 6.27
C PRO A 82 -0.49 2.28 7.36
N TYR A 83 -0.60 3.57 7.06
CA TYR A 83 -0.39 4.67 8.02
C TYR A 83 -1.68 5.18 8.67
N GLY A 84 -2.84 4.62 8.28
CA GLY A 84 -4.12 4.94 8.87
C GLY A 84 -4.90 6.05 8.17
N SER A 85 -4.43 6.56 7.03
CA SER A 85 -5.13 7.56 6.22
C SER A 85 -6.10 6.90 5.24
N LYS A 86 -7.31 7.44 5.14
CA LYS A 86 -8.34 6.91 4.23
C LYS A 86 -8.19 7.46 2.81
N LEU A 87 -8.61 6.66 1.83
CA LEU A 87 -8.73 7.11 0.44
C LEU A 87 -9.52 8.42 0.36
N GLY A 88 -8.98 9.40 -0.35
CA GLY A 88 -9.56 10.75 -0.46
C GLY A 88 -9.00 11.77 0.51
N GLU A 89 -8.30 11.36 1.56
CA GLU A 89 -7.56 12.27 2.44
C GLU A 89 -6.25 12.72 1.78
N ALA A 90 -5.82 13.95 2.06
CA ALA A 90 -4.58 14.50 1.48
C ALA A 90 -3.33 13.72 1.89
N SER A 91 -3.34 13.10 3.07
CA SER A 91 -2.25 12.28 3.62
C SER A 91 -2.27 10.84 3.16
N SER A 92 -3.33 10.39 2.44
CA SER A 92 -3.44 8.99 2.00
C SER A 92 -2.47 8.67 0.88
N ASP A 93 -1.87 7.48 0.96
CA ASP A 93 -1.08 6.90 -0.13
C ASP A 93 -1.95 6.48 -1.32
N TYR A 94 -3.27 6.36 -1.11
CA TYR A 94 -4.21 5.92 -2.14
C TYR A 94 -4.85 7.10 -2.86
N ARG A 95 -4.98 6.96 -4.19
CA ARG A 95 -5.66 7.93 -5.06
C ARG A 95 -6.61 7.21 -6.01
N TYR A 96 -7.79 7.78 -6.16
CA TYR A 96 -8.76 7.41 -7.17
C TYR A 96 -9.10 8.65 -8.00
N ASP A 97 -8.73 8.62 -9.25
CA ASP A 97 -8.91 9.73 -10.19
C ASP A 97 -9.86 9.27 -11.30
N PRO A 98 -11.17 9.60 -11.21
CA PRO A 98 -12.15 9.29 -12.25
C PRO A 98 -11.92 10.15 -13.48
N THR A 99 -12.22 9.62 -14.66
CA THR A 99 -12.05 10.31 -15.95
C THR A 99 -13.32 10.21 -16.79
N GLY A 100 -13.54 11.22 -17.65
CA GLY A 100 -14.70 11.25 -18.53
C GLY A 100 -16.03 11.27 -17.78
N CYS A 101 -16.13 12.02 -16.68
CA CYS A 101 -17.33 12.11 -15.87
C CYS A 101 -18.33 13.10 -16.47
N GLY A 102 -19.59 12.67 -16.60
CA GLY A 102 -20.72 13.52 -16.95
C GLY A 102 -21.24 14.30 -15.74
N THR A 103 -22.22 15.19 -16.00
CA THR A 103 -22.92 15.98 -14.96
C THR A 103 -23.77 15.12 -14.03
N ASP A 104 -24.07 13.88 -14.43
CA ASP A 104 -24.79 12.85 -13.68
C ASP A 104 -23.89 12.05 -12.72
N GLY A 105 -22.58 12.35 -12.70
CA GLY A 105 -21.60 11.64 -11.88
C GLY A 105 -21.17 10.27 -12.44
N HIS A 106 -21.56 9.94 -13.67
CA HIS A 106 -21.15 8.72 -14.36
C HIS A 106 -19.84 8.96 -15.11
N CYS A 107 -18.82 8.15 -14.82
CA CYS A 107 -17.49 8.28 -15.41
C CYS A 107 -17.21 7.15 -16.39
N SER A 108 -16.48 7.46 -17.47
CA SER A 108 -16.11 6.46 -18.49
C SER A 108 -14.85 5.68 -18.14
N GLY A 109 -14.05 6.17 -17.21
CA GLY A 109 -12.81 5.54 -16.79
C GLY A 109 -12.31 6.04 -15.45
N TYR A 110 -11.19 5.47 -15.01
CA TYR A 110 -10.51 5.87 -13.78
C TYR A 110 -9.04 5.48 -13.79
N THR A 111 -8.29 6.08 -12.89
CA THR A 111 -6.95 5.66 -12.50
C THR A 111 -6.92 5.45 -10.99
N LEU A 112 -6.49 4.27 -10.56
CA LEU A 112 -6.15 3.96 -9.17
C LEU A 112 -4.63 4.01 -9.02
N ARG A 113 -4.15 4.65 -7.98
CA ARG A 113 -2.72 4.77 -7.69
C ARG A 113 -2.44 4.62 -6.20
N SER A 114 -1.33 3.98 -5.88
CA SER A 114 -0.75 4.00 -4.56
C SER A 114 0.72 4.37 -4.61
N SER A 115 1.13 5.30 -3.74
CA SER A 115 2.54 5.59 -3.51
C SER A 115 3.20 4.43 -2.78
N MET A 116 4.40 4.03 -3.23
CA MET A 116 5.18 2.94 -2.66
C MET A 116 6.43 3.48 -1.96
N GLU A 117 6.95 2.72 -1.01
CA GLU A 117 8.17 3.07 -0.26
C GLU A 117 9.44 2.55 -0.93
N ARG A 118 9.35 1.38 -1.57
CA ARG A 118 10.51 0.64 -2.09
C ARG A 118 10.55 0.54 -3.61
N GLU A 119 9.49 0.91 -4.29
CA GLU A 119 9.34 0.80 -5.74
C GLU A 119 8.56 1.99 -6.32
N ALA A 120 8.42 2.02 -7.64
CA ALA A 120 7.58 3.03 -8.30
C ALA A 120 6.11 2.87 -7.93
N ASP A 121 5.35 3.96 -8.01
CA ASP A 121 3.91 3.99 -7.72
C ASP A 121 3.18 2.84 -8.44
N PHE A 122 2.31 2.18 -7.71
CA PHE A 122 1.48 1.10 -8.25
C PHE A 122 0.20 1.69 -8.84
N ILE A 123 0.00 1.49 -10.15
CA ILE A 123 -1.08 2.12 -10.92
C ILE A 123 -1.94 1.06 -11.59
N LYS A 124 -3.27 1.23 -11.51
CA LYS A 124 -4.28 0.48 -12.25
C LYS A 124 -5.23 1.44 -12.95
N THR A 125 -5.57 1.16 -14.19
CA THR A 125 -6.58 1.89 -14.97
C THR A 125 -7.73 0.98 -15.34
N ASN A 126 -8.89 1.55 -15.66
CA ASN A 126 -10.04 0.79 -16.14
C ASN A 126 -9.67 -0.07 -17.38
N ARG A 127 -10.43 -1.16 -17.55
CA ARG A 127 -10.38 -1.95 -18.79
C ARG A 127 -11.09 -1.22 -19.93
N ASP A 128 -10.63 -1.46 -21.15
CA ASP A 128 -11.36 -1.03 -22.34
C ASP A 128 -12.57 -1.97 -22.54
N HIS A 129 -13.75 -1.46 -22.26
CA HIS A 129 -15.00 -2.16 -22.53
C HIS A 129 -15.50 -1.74 -23.91
N GLN A 130 -15.00 -2.41 -24.97
CA GLN A 130 -15.51 -2.30 -26.35
C GLN A 130 -16.59 -3.35 -26.62
#